data_4af2cc7f7344886d7a56d16e1c0f35a0
#
_entry.id   4af2cc7f7344886d7a56d16e1c0f35a0
#
_cell.length_a   1.000
_cell.length_b   1.000
_cell.length_c   1.000
_cell.angle_alpha   90.00
_cell.angle_beta   90.00
_cell.angle_gamma   90.00
#
_symmetry.space_group_name_H-M   'P 1'
#
loop_
_entity.id
_entity.type
_entity.pdbx_description
1 polymer ?
#
loop_
_entity_poly.entity_id
_entity_poly.type
_entity_poly.pdbx_seq_one_letter_code
_entity_poly.pdbx_strand_id
1 'polypeptide(L)'
;ADQSELRTPYTQFPRWQMQPPPTMRAFSSLDSQKATNHMDAMSALLDPLVQWLSHGALEASWWQILLYTLATTHITIAAVTVFLHRAQAHRGLDLHAIPSHFFRFWLWLTTGQVTKEWVSIHRKHHAKCETAEDPHSPQIHGIKKVVTQGAELYRIESKKAETMEKYGHGTPDDWIERNVYAAFSWQGVGLMLVTNLILF
;
A
#
# COMPACT_ATOMS: atom_id res chain seq x y z
N ALA A 1 -34.79 86.16 26.92
CA ALA A 1 -33.48 85.84 27.45
C ALA A 1 -32.87 84.73 26.57
N ASP A 2 -31.99 85.17 25.73
CA ASP A 2 -31.27 84.40 24.75
C ASP A 2 -30.08 83.66 25.44
N GLN A 3 -30.03 82.35 25.30
CA GLN A 3 -28.89 81.50 25.77
C GLN A 3 -28.09 80.96 24.58
N SER A 4 -27.65 81.86 23.73
CA SER A 4 -26.85 81.51 22.57
C SER A 4 -25.42 82.07 22.65
N GLU A 5 -24.68 81.81 23.70
CA GLU A 5 -23.22 82.06 23.65
C GLU A 5 -22.51 81.41 24.83
N LEU A 6 -22.04 80.15 24.61
CA LEU A 6 -20.86 79.61 25.26
C LEU A 6 -20.48 78.34 24.54
N ARG A 7 -20.10 78.47 23.26
CA ARG A 7 -19.30 77.35 22.63
C ARG A 7 -17.85 77.86 22.63
N THR A 8 -17.07 77.31 23.55
CA THR A 8 -15.62 77.37 23.47
C THR A 8 -15.12 76.55 22.27
N PRO A 9 -14.25 77.11 21.44
CA PRO A 9 -13.66 76.41 20.35
C PRO A 9 -12.69 75.35 20.93
N TYR A 10 -13.08 74.11 20.91
CA TYR A 10 -12.12 73.04 21.08
C TYR A 10 -11.10 73.08 19.94
N THR A 11 -9.91 73.59 20.26
CA THR A 11 -8.75 73.60 19.39
C THR A 11 -8.49 72.15 19.04
N GLN A 12 -8.71 71.72 17.76
CA GLN A 12 -8.27 70.49 17.22
C GLN A 12 -6.75 70.43 17.31
N PHE A 13 -6.22 69.66 18.28
CA PHE A 13 -4.81 69.33 18.30
C PHE A 13 -4.52 68.50 17.04
N PRO A 14 -3.57 68.88 16.17
CA PRO A 14 -3.18 68.10 15.06
C PRO A 14 -2.68 66.75 15.60
N ARG A 15 -3.33 65.68 15.20
CA ARG A 15 -2.92 64.35 15.53
C ARG A 15 -1.55 64.13 14.86
N TRP A 16 -0.46 64.36 15.60
CA TRP A 16 0.88 64.02 15.18
C TRP A 16 0.89 62.53 14.95
N GLN A 17 0.71 62.13 13.71
CA GLN A 17 1.03 60.75 13.30
C GLN A 17 2.54 60.61 13.44
N MET A 18 2.99 60.07 14.57
CA MET A 18 4.38 59.69 14.75
C MET A 18 4.68 58.57 13.75
N GLN A 19 5.12 58.95 12.57
CA GLN A 19 5.68 58.01 11.65
C GLN A 19 7.02 57.58 12.23
N PRO A 20 7.29 56.25 12.36
CA PRO A 20 8.58 55.80 12.86
C PRO A 20 9.69 56.36 11.96
N PRO A 21 10.87 56.67 12.52
CA PRO A 21 11.99 57.21 11.76
C PRO A 21 12.37 56.28 10.60
N PRO A 22 12.89 56.81 9.48
CA PRO A 22 13.21 56.04 8.27
C PRO A 22 14.12 54.82 8.53
N THR A 23 15.01 54.93 9.50
CA THR A 23 15.89 53.82 9.92
C THR A 23 15.16 52.67 10.57
N MET A 24 14.11 52.89 11.35
CA MET A 24 13.29 51.84 11.92
C MET A 24 12.44 51.11 10.85
N ARG A 25 11.95 51.82 9.84
CA ARG A 25 11.21 51.23 8.72
C ARG A 25 12.13 50.34 7.85
N ALA A 26 13.35 50.79 7.60
CA ALA A 26 14.34 49.99 6.84
C ALA A 26 14.73 48.70 7.58
N PHE A 27 14.90 48.74 8.91
CA PHE A 27 15.20 47.56 9.71
C PHE A 27 14.04 46.58 9.72
N SER A 28 12.79 47.04 9.94
CA SER A 28 11.63 46.15 9.94
C SER A 28 11.35 45.51 8.56
N SER A 29 11.64 46.24 7.47
CA SER A 29 11.51 45.70 6.11
C SER A 29 12.58 44.67 5.78
N LEU A 30 13.80 44.84 6.24
CA LEU A 30 14.90 43.88 6.04
C LEU A 30 14.66 42.56 6.82
N ASP A 31 14.15 42.65 8.05
CA ASP A 31 13.81 41.48 8.84
C ASP A 31 12.61 40.72 8.26
N SER A 32 11.60 41.48 7.81
CA SER A 32 10.46 40.90 7.09
C SER A 32 10.90 40.18 5.80
N GLN A 33 11.76 40.83 5.01
CA GLN A 33 12.29 40.27 3.77
C GLN A 33 13.13 38.98 4.02
N LYS A 34 13.96 38.99 5.06
CA LYS A 34 14.72 37.78 5.45
C LYS A 34 13.80 36.67 5.90
N ALA A 35 12.78 36.96 6.68
CA ALA A 35 11.79 35.96 7.11
C ALA A 35 11.03 35.38 5.92
N THR A 36 10.60 36.21 4.97
CA THR A 36 9.94 35.74 3.73
C THR A 36 10.86 34.88 2.91
N ASN A 37 12.09 35.33 2.66
CA ASN A 37 13.07 34.55 1.89
C ASN A 37 13.39 33.18 2.55
N HIS A 38 13.42 33.13 3.89
CA HIS A 38 13.63 31.86 4.61
C HIS A 38 12.41 30.93 4.51
N MET A 39 11.21 31.48 4.57
CA MET A 39 9.98 30.71 4.37
C MET A 39 9.87 30.19 2.93
N ASP A 40 10.17 31.03 1.94
CA ASP A 40 10.17 30.64 0.53
C ASP A 40 11.21 29.56 0.23
N ALA A 41 12.41 29.66 0.82
CA ALA A 41 13.44 28.63 0.69
C ALA A 41 13.02 27.31 1.35
N MET A 42 12.32 27.36 2.49
CA MET A 42 11.84 26.16 3.17
C MET A 42 10.66 25.54 2.42
N SER A 43 9.73 26.33 1.90
CA SER A 43 8.63 25.81 1.06
C SER A 43 9.17 25.17 -0.22
N ALA A 44 10.13 25.81 -0.89
CA ALA A 44 10.76 25.23 -2.09
C ALA A 44 11.43 23.88 -1.87
N LEU A 45 11.89 23.58 -0.64
CA LEU A 45 12.44 22.28 -0.26
C LEU A 45 11.35 21.28 0.13
N LEU A 46 10.29 21.74 0.79
CA LEU A 46 9.24 20.89 1.33
C LEU A 46 8.14 20.58 0.32
N ASP A 47 7.80 21.52 -0.57
CA ASP A 47 6.72 21.34 -1.54
C ASP A 47 6.88 20.11 -2.43
N PRO A 48 8.06 19.78 -3.00
CA PRO A 48 8.24 18.56 -3.78
C PRO A 48 8.02 17.29 -2.94
N LEU A 49 8.45 17.32 -1.66
CA LEU A 49 8.24 16.21 -0.75
C LEU A 49 6.76 16.03 -0.39
N VAL A 50 6.07 17.13 -0.09
CA VAL A 50 4.63 17.13 0.21
C VAL A 50 3.84 16.68 -1.02
N GLN A 51 4.19 17.16 -2.21
CA GLN A 51 3.56 16.75 -3.45
C GLN A 51 3.74 15.25 -3.71
N TRP A 52 4.96 14.75 -3.54
CA TRP A 52 5.23 13.32 -3.68
C TRP A 52 4.47 12.48 -2.64
N LEU A 53 4.43 12.91 -1.36
CA LEU A 53 3.70 12.21 -0.31
C LEU A 53 2.17 12.20 -0.53
N SER A 54 1.64 13.18 -1.25
CA SER A 54 0.19 13.30 -1.48
C SER A 54 -0.28 12.68 -2.80
N HIS A 55 0.60 12.53 -3.80
CA HIS A 55 0.22 12.09 -5.15
C HIS A 55 1.09 10.96 -5.70
N GLY A 56 2.14 10.57 -4.96
CA GLY A 56 3.13 9.58 -5.42
C GLY A 56 3.99 10.07 -6.57
N ALA A 57 4.88 9.22 -7.04
CA ALA A 57 5.82 9.55 -8.13
C ALA A 57 5.14 9.65 -9.52
N LEU A 58 3.99 8.99 -9.70
CA LEU A 58 3.28 8.98 -10.99
C LEU A 58 2.20 10.05 -11.10
N GLU A 59 1.88 10.76 -9.99
CA GLU A 59 0.78 11.74 -9.93
C GLU A 59 -0.52 11.17 -10.55
N ALA A 60 -0.78 9.88 -10.28
CA ALA A 60 -1.82 9.13 -10.96
C ALA A 60 -3.22 9.60 -10.53
N SER A 61 -4.08 9.80 -11.50
CA SER A 61 -5.50 10.07 -11.26
C SER A 61 -6.20 8.81 -10.70
N TRP A 62 -7.31 9.01 -9.96
CA TRP A 62 -8.06 7.92 -9.33
C TRP A 62 -8.46 6.79 -10.30
N TRP A 63 -8.78 7.12 -11.56
CA TRP A 63 -9.16 6.11 -12.57
C TRP A 63 -7.95 5.29 -13.05
N GLN A 64 -6.74 5.88 -13.08
CA GLN A 64 -5.50 5.15 -13.40
C GLN A 64 -5.15 4.17 -12.27
N ILE A 65 -5.31 4.60 -11.01
CA ILE A 65 -5.15 3.72 -9.83
C ILE A 65 -6.17 2.58 -9.88
N LEU A 66 -7.44 2.88 -10.24
CA LEU A 66 -8.46 1.86 -10.41
C LEU A 66 -8.11 0.85 -11.50
N LEU A 67 -7.68 1.33 -12.69
CA LEU A 67 -7.26 0.44 -13.78
C LEU A 67 -6.03 -0.40 -13.40
N TYR A 68 -5.05 0.19 -12.75
CA TYR A 68 -3.89 -0.54 -12.23
C TYR A 68 -4.32 -1.63 -11.25
N THR A 69 -5.19 -1.31 -10.31
CA THR A 69 -5.70 -2.27 -9.32
C THR A 69 -6.47 -3.41 -9.99
N LEU A 70 -7.34 -3.10 -10.95
CA LEU A 70 -8.08 -4.11 -11.71
C LEU A 70 -7.12 -5.00 -12.52
N ALA A 71 -6.15 -4.43 -13.21
CA ALA A 71 -5.19 -5.19 -14.01
C ALA A 71 -4.33 -6.12 -13.13
N THR A 72 -3.76 -5.62 -12.04
CA THR A 72 -2.95 -6.41 -11.11
C THR A 72 -3.78 -7.51 -10.44
N THR A 73 -5.02 -7.23 -10.06
CA THR A 73 -5.96 -8.22 -9.53
C THR A 73 -6.26 -9.32 -10.55
N HIS A 74 -6.54 -8.97 -11.81
CA HIS A 74 -6.81 -9.96 -12.85
C HIS A 74 -5.60 -10.84 -13.16
N ILE A 75 -4.40 -10.28 -13.21
CA ILE A 75 -3.17 -11.07 -13.37
C ILE A 75 -2.99 -12.02 -12.18
N THR A 76 -3.28 -11.58 -10.97
CA THR A 76 -3.19 -12.42 -9.76
C THR A 76 -4.23 -13.56 -9.80
N ILE A 77 -5.46 -13.28 -10.18
CA ILE A 77 -6.51 -14.31 -10.36
C ILE A 77 -6.07 -15.31 -11.45
N ALA A 78 -5.56 -14.84 -12.58
CA ALA A 78 -5.04 -15.71 -13.64
C ALA A 78 -3.87 -16.57 -13.15
N ALA A 79 -2.93 -16.00 -12.38
CA ALA A 79 -1.80 -16.73 -11.80
C ALA A 79 -2.26 -17.84 -10.84
N VAL A 80 -3.22 -17.56 -9.96
CA VAL A 80 -3.81 -18.57 -9.07
C VAL A 80 -4.54 -19.63 -9.89
N THR A 81 -5.40 -19.24 -10.84
CA THR A 81 -6.25 -20.18 -11.58
C THR A 81 -5.45 -21.05 -12.56
N VAL A 82 -4.55 -20.43 -13.33
CA VAL A 82 -3.80 -21.15 -14.38
C VAL A 82 -2.62 -21.92 -13.78
N PHE A 83 -1.80 -21.23 -12.99
CA PHE A 83 -0.58 -21.83 -12.46
C PHE A 83 -0.85 -22.69 -11.22
N LEU A 84 -1.31 -22.12 -10.09
CA LEU A 84 -1.46 -22.88 -8.86
C LEU A 84 -2.52 -23.95 -8.97
N HIS A 85 -3.70 -23.59 -9.47
CA HIS A 85 -4.84 -24.52 -9.52
C HIS A 85 -4.71 -25.55 -10.66
N ARG A 86 -4.69 -25.08 -11.93
CA ARG A 86 -4.74 -25.99 -13.07
C ARG A 86 -3.43 -26.71 -13.33
N ALA A 87 -2.30 -25.99 -13.34
CA ALA A 87 -1.02 -26.60 -13.66
C ALA A 87 -0.42 -27.35 -12.47
N GLN A 88 -0.37 -26.75 -11.28
CA GLN A 88 0.32 -27.35 -10.15
C GLN A 88 -0.58 -28.30 -9.35
N ALA A 89 -1.77 -27.90 -8.93
CA ALA A 89 -2.62 -28.73 -8.08
C ALA A 89 -3.23 -29.91 -8.86
N HIS A 90 -3.91 -29.62 -9.97
CA HIS A 90 -4.62 -30.65 -10.74
C HIS A 90 -3.82 -31.28 -11.87
N ARG A 91 -2.66 -30.72 -12.24
CA ARG A 91 -1.82 -31.18 -13.34
C ARG A 91 -2.58 -31.36 -14.67
N GLY A 92 -3.60 -30.53 -14.87
CA GLY A 92 -4.40 -30.52 -16.10
C GLY A 92 -3.82 -29.64 -17.20
N LEU A 93 -2.69 -28.99 -16.95
CA LEU A 93 -2.03 -28.09 -17.88
C LEU A 93 -0.52 -28.10 -17.65
N ASP A 94 0.23 -28.35 -18.72
CA ASP A 94 1.68 -28.22 -18.73
C ASP A 94 2.05 -26.81 -19.18
N LEU A 95 2.76 -26.07 -18.33
CA LEU A 95 3.23 -24.72 -18.64
C LEU A 95 4.70 -24.73 -19.02
N HIS A 96 5.02 -24.03 -20.10
CA HIS A 96 6.41 -23.75 -20.44
C HIS A 96 7.10 -22.97 -19.30
N ALA A 97 8.42 -23.11 -19.18
CA ALA A 97 9.19 -22.53 -18.09
C ALA A 97 8.99 -21.01 -17.94
N ILE A 98 8.92 -20.26 -19.02
CA ILE A 98 8.79 -18.78 -19.00
C ILE A 98 7.48 -18.34 -18.30
N PRO A 99 6.27 -18.73 -18.75
CA PRO A 99 5.04 -18.36 -18.04
C PRO A 99 4.98 -18.95 -16.63
N SER A 100 5.56 -20.13 -16.39
CA SER A 100 5.64 -20.72 -15.05
C SER A 100 6.43 -19.80 -14.08
N HIS A 101 7.62 -19.33 -14.50
CA HIS A 101 8.41 -18.40 -13.71
C HIS A 101 7.73 -17.04 -13.52
N PHE A 102 7.09 -16.50 -14.56
CA PHE A 102 6.32 -15.26 -14.45
C PHE A 102 5.24 -15.37 -13.38
N PHE A 103 4.42 -16.43 -13.37
CA PHE A 103 3.36 -16.59 -12.39
C PHE A 103 3.90 -16.80 -10.97
N ARG A 104 4.98 -17.54 -10.80
CA ARG A 104 5.65 -17.73 -9.49
C ARG A 104 6.14 -16.41 -8.93
N PHE A 105 6.88 -15.65 -9.75
CA PHE A 105 7.35 -14.31 -9.37
C PHE A 105 6.19 -13.38 -9.02
N TRP A 106 5.14 -13.37 -9.85
CA TRP A 106 3.97 -12.53 -9.63
C TRP A 106 3.24 -12.87 -8.33
N LEU A 107 3.03 -14.15 -8.05
CA LEU A 107 2.38 -14.63 -6.82
C LEU A 107 3.23 -14.33 -5.58
N TRP A 108 4.53 -14.49 -5.67
CA TRP A 108 5.44 -14.08 -4.60
C TRP A 108 5.35 -12.58 -4.32
N LEU A 109 5.34 -11.76 -5.37
CA LEU A 109 5.28 -10.30 -5.26
C LEU A 109 3.94 -9.80 -4.69
N THR A 110 2.82 -10.40 -5.11
CA THR A 110 1.48 -9.88 -4.81
C THR A 110 0.78 -10.55 -3.63
N THR A 111 1.10 -11.79 -3.34
CA THR A 111 0.39 -12.60 -2.34
C THR A 111 1.28 -13.26 -1.29
N GLY A 112 2.58 -13.37 -1.56
CA GLY A 112 3.52 -14.10 -0.71
C GLY A 112 3.24 -15.60 -0.61
N GLN A 113 2.46 -16.16 -1.54
CA GLN A 113 2.11 -17.58 -1.54
C GLN A 113 3.29 -18.46 -1.96
N VAL A 114 3.58 -19.46 -1.16
CA VAL A 114 4.55 -20.50 -1.48
C VAL A 114 3.86 -21.61 -2.25
N THR A 115 4.36 -21.94 -3.44
CA THR A 115 3.72 -22.87 -4.36
C THR A 115 3.40 -24.22 -3.70
N LYS A 116 4.36 -24.81 -2.99
CA LYS A 116 4.19 -26.10 -2.32
C LYS A 116 3.12 -26.06 -1.24
N GLU A 117 3.08 -25.01 -0.43
CA GLU A 117 2.09 -24.86 0.63
C GLU A 117 0.68 -24.78 0.06
N TRP A 118 0.48 -23.88 -0.91
CA TRP A 118 -0.83 -23.70 -1.52
C TRP A 118 -1.36 -24.97 -2.17
N VAL A 119 -0.52 -25.64 -2.95
CA VAL A 119 -0.86 -26.88 -3.65
C VAL A 119 -1.20 -28.00 -2.66
N SER A 120 -0.40 -28.14 -1.59
CA SER A 120 -0.63 -29.15 -0.57
C SER A 120 -1.97 -28.97 0.13
N ILE A 121 -2.27 -27.76 0.55
CA ILE A 121 -3.52 -27.42 1.24
C ILE A 121 -4.71 -27.64 0.31
N HIS A 122 -4.60 -27.19 -0.94
CA HIS A 122 -5.65 -27.33 -1.94
C HIS A 122 -5.95 -28.80 -2.27
N ARG A 123 -4.92 -29.64 -2.48
CA ARG A 123 -5.09 -31.06 -2.71
C ARG A 123 -5.64 -31.79 -1.50
N LYS A 124 -5.25 -31.40 -0.27
CA LYS A 124 -5.83 -31.92 0.96
C LYS A 124 -7.31 -31.59 1.06
N HIS A 125 -7.70 -30.35 0.75
CA HIS A 125 -9.09 -29.96 0.70
C HIS A 125 -9.90 -30.88 -0.24
N HIS A 126 -9.42 -31.10 -1.47
CA HIS A 126 -10.09 -32.00 -2.40
C HIS A 126 -10.16 -33.46 -1.89
N ALA A 127 -9.10 -33.95 -1.26
CA ALA A 127 -9.04 -35.30 -0.74
C ALA A 127 -9.88 -35.53 0.53
N LYS A 128 -10.16 -34.48 1.28
CA LYS A 128 -10.80 -34.54 2.59
C LYS A 128 -12.01 -33.61 2.68
N CYS A 129 -12.56 -33.27 1.53
CA CYS A 129 -13.67 -32.31 1.41
C CYS A 129 -14.77 -32.59 2.44
N GLU A 130 -15.15 -31.56 3.19
CA GLU A 130 -16.20 -31.58 4.22
C GLU A 130 -16.03 -32.58 5.36
N THR A 131 -14.82 -33.16 5.52
CA THR A 131 -14.46 -33.95 6.72
C THR A 131 -13.79 -33.08 7.77
N ALA A 132 -13.62 -33.62 8.99
CA ALA A 132 -12.91 -32.92 10.08
C ALA A 132 -11.44 -32.60 9.74
N GLU A 133 -10.87 -33.25 8.72
CA GLU A 133 -9.51 -33.01 8.24
C GLU A 133 -9.43 -31.95 7.14
N ASP A 134 -10.56 -31.45 6.65
CA ASP A 134 -10.59 -30.42 5.62
C ASP A 134 -10.07 -29.07 6.17
N PRO A 135 -9.01 -28.49 5.57
CA PRO A 135 -8.36 -27.31 6.11
C PRO A 135 -9.26 -26.05 6.20
N HIS A 136 -10.28 -25.97 5.34
CA HIS A 136 -11.09 -24.77 5.22
C HIS A 136 -12.56 -25.01 4.82
N SER A 137 -13.11 -26.17 5.19
CA SER A 137 -14.52 -26.46 4.95
C SER A 137 -15.44 -25.49 5.70
N PRO A 138 -16.39 -24.84 5.02
CA PRO A 138 -17.40 -24.03 5.68
C PRO A 138 -18.38 -24.87 6.52
N GLN A 139 -18.54 -26.18 6.21
CA GLN A 139 -19.37 -27.09 7.01
C GLN A 139 -18.72 -27.37 8.37
N ILE A 140 -17.42 -27.50 8.41
CA ILE A 140 -16.66 -27.82 9.64
C ILE A 140 -16.34 -26.57 10.46
N HIS A 141 -15.84 -25.55 9.78
CA HIS A 141 -15.35 -24.32 10.45
C HIS A 141 -16.42 -23.22 10.56
N GLY A 142 -17.52 -23.34 9.82
CA GLY A 142 -18.52 -22.30 9.63
C GLY A 142 -18.11 -21.24 8.58
N ILE A 143 -19.08 -20.82 7.76
CA ILE A 143 -18.84 -19.87 6.67
C ILE A 143 -18.19 -18.57 7.14
N LYS A 144 -18.60 -18.03 8.31
CA LYS A 144 -18.05 -16.81 8.88
C LYS A 144 -16.55 -16.94 9.11
N LYS A 145 -16.10 -18.06 9.71
CA LYS A 145 -14.68 -18.28 10.00
C LYS A 145 -13.89 -18.45 8.72
N VAL A 146 -14.37 -19.19 7.75
CA VAL A 146 -13.70 -19.37 6.46
C VAL A 146 -13.52 -18.05 5.73
N VAL A 147 -14.54 -17.19 5.71
CA VAL A 147 -14.47 -15.88 5.04
C VAL A 147 -13.59 -14.89 5.78
N THR A 148 -13.67 -14.83 7.11
CA THR A 148 -12.95 -13.80 7.89
C THR A 148 -11.57 -14.22 8.37
N GLN A 149 -11.30 -15.53 8.48
CA GLN A 149 -10.07 -16.11 9.03
C GLN A 149 -9.44 -17.15 8.09
N GLY A 150 -9.77 -17.13 6.80
CA GLY A 150 -9.22 -18.09 5.83
C GLY A 150 -7.71 -18.06 5.74
N ALA A 151 -7.09 -16.89 5.85
CA ALA A 151 -5.63 -16.74 5.90
C ALA A 151 -5.01 -17.41 7.14
N GLU A 152 -5.71 -17.39 8.29
CA GLU A 152 -5.23 -18.05 9.49
C GLU A 152 -5.37 -19.59 9.38
N LEU A 153 -6.48 -20.07 8.85
CA LEU A 153 -6.68 -21.49 8.56
C LEU A 153 -5.57 -22.01 7.62
N TYR A 154 -5.26 -21.25 6.56
CA TYR A 154 -4.16 -21.55 5.66
C TYR A 154 -2.82 -21.64 6.41
N ARG A 155 -2.50 -20.62 7.23
CA ARG A 155 -1.24 -20.53 7.99
C ARG A 155 -1.08 -21.65 9.01
N ILE A 156 -2.17 -22.09 9.63
CA ILE A 156 -2.16 -23.25 10.54
C ILE A 156 -1.86 -24.53 9.75
N GLU A 157 -2.50 -24.70 8.62
CA GLU A 157 -2.33 -25.91 7.81
C GLU A 157 -0.96 -25.99 7.14
N SER A 158 -0.40 -24.85 6.67
CA SER A 158 0.92 -24.81 6.02
C SER A 158 2.07 -25.25 6.93
N LYS A 159 1.89 -25.17 8.26
CA LYS A 159 2.88 -25.61 9.24
C LYS A 159 2.87 -27.13 9.49
N LYS A 160 1.90 -27.87 8.97
CA LYS A 160 1.80 -29.31 9.16
C LYS A 160 2.70 -30.05 8.18
N ALA A 161 3.81 -30.60 8.67
CA ALA A 161 4.76 -31.37 7.84
C ALA A 161 4.07 -32.52 7.08
N GLU A 162 3.16 -33.24 7.74
CA GLU A 162 2.40 -34.35 7.13
C GLU A 162 1.63 -33.87 5.87
N THR A 163 1.00 -32.70 5.93
CA THR A 163 0.27 -32.15 4.78
C THR A 163 1.23 -31.80 3.63
N MET A 164 2.39 -31.21 3.97
CA MET A 164 3.41 -30.83 2.98
C MET A 164 4.06 -32.06 2.31
N GLU A 165 4.30 -33.10 3.05
CA GLU A 165 4.88 -34.35 2.52
C GLU A 165 3.88 -35.12 1.67
N LYS A 166 2.66 -35.32 2.18
CA LYS A 166 1.64 -36.12 1.53
C LYS A 166 1.07 -35.50 0.26
N TYR A 167 0.82 -34.20 0.26
CA TYR A 167 0.10 -33.53 -0.81
C TYR A 167 0.97 -32.57 -1.65
N GLY A 168 2.18 -32.23 -1.19
CA GLY A 168 3.07 -31.25 -1.86
C GLY A 168 3.98 -31.82 -2.95
N HIS A 169 3.78 -33.09 -3.35
CA HIS A 169 4.63 -33.75 -4.33
C HIS A 169 4.52 -33.14 -5.74
N GLY A 170 5.67 -33.05 -6.44
CA GLY A 170 5.77 -32.59 -7.83
C GLY A 170 5.50 -31.10 -8.04
N THR A 171 5.59 -30.31 -6.99
CA THR A 171 5.68 -28.83 -7.09
C THR A 171 7.11 -28.42 -7.42
N PRO A 172 7.33 -27.20 -7.98
CA PRO A 172 8.67 -26.69 -8.21
C PRO A 172 9.52 -26.72 -6.94
N ASP A 173 10.75 -27.22 -7.08
CA ASP A 173 11.74 -27.32 -6.01
C ASP A 173 13.13 -26.90 -6.52
N ASP A 174 13.17 -25.86 -7.37
CA ASP A 174 14.43 -25.29 -7.86
C ASP A 174 15.07 -24.34 -6.86
N TRP A 175 16.27 -23.84 -7.21
CA TRP A 175 17.02 -22.94 -6.34
C TRP A 175 16.24 -21.65 -6.02
N ILE A 176 15.52 -21.08 -6.99
CA ILE A 176 14.75 -19.83 -6.81
C ILE A 176 13.58 -20.08 -5.84
N GLU A 177 12.86 -21.22 -6.01
CA GLU A 177 11.77 -21.59 -5.09
C GLU A 177 12.27 -21.66 -3.65
N ARG A 178 13.36 -22.38 -3.41
CA ARG A 178 13.87 -22.60 -2.06
C ARG A 178 14.47 -21.35 -1.43
N ASN A 179 15.23 -20.57 -2.21
CA ASN A 179 16.06 -19.48 -1.64
C ASN A 179 15.43 -18.08 -1.80
N VAL A 180 14.40 -17.93 -2.63
CA VAL A 180 13.74 -16.66 -2.86
C VAL A 180 12.26 -16.73 -2.48
N TYR A 181 11.46 -17.53 -3.17
CA TYR A 181 10.01 -17.50 -3.01
C TYR A 181 9.55 -18.07 -1.67
N ALA A 182 10.08 -19.22 -1.24
CA ALA A 182 9.73 -19.82 0.04
C ALA A 182 10.45 -19.14 1.22
N ALA A 183 11.76 -18.87 1.09
CA ALA A 183 12.54 -18.28 2.17
C ALA A 183 12.14 -16.83 2.48
N PHE A 184 11.74 -16.08 1.47
CA PHE A 184 11.43 -14.65 1.56
C PHE A 184 10.00 -14.32 1.09
N SER A 185 9.01 -15.15 1.44
CA SER A 185 7.64 -15.02 0.97
C SER A 185 7.00 -13.66 1.31
N TRP A 186 7.20 -13.16 2.53
CA TRP A 186 6.68 -11.87 2.97
C TRP A 186 7.40 -10.66 2.39
N GLN A 187 8.68 -10.82 2.03
CA GLN A 187 9.47 -9.74 1.46
C GLN A 187 8.98 -9.36 0.06
N GLY A 188 8.43 -10.30 -0.70
CA GLY A 188 7.77 -10.01 -1.98
C GLY A 188 6.61 -9.04 -1.81
N VAL A 189 5.71 -9.33 -0.87
CA VAL A 189 4.57 -8.46 -0.54
C VAL A 189 5.05 -7.11 -0.01
N GLY A 190 6.08 -7.11 0.84
CA GLY A 190 6.70 -5.87 1.32
C GLY A 190 7.26 -5.02 0.18
N LEU A 191 7.94 -5.64 -0.78
CA LEU A 191 8.45 -4.95 -1.97
C LEU A 191 7.30 -4.34 -2.80
N MET A 192 6.22 -5.08 -3.02
CA MET A 192 5.04 -4.58 -3.74
C MET A 192 4.39 -3.39 -3.00
N LEU A 193 4.26 -3.48 -1.66
CA LEU A 193 3.74 -2.39 -0.85
C LEU A 193 4.60 -1.13 -0.98
N VAL A 194 5.91 -1.26 -0.80
CA VAL A 194 6.85 -0.12 -0.92
C VAL A 194 6.79 0.47 -2.32
N THR A 195 6.76 -0.39 -3.36
CA THR A 195 6.65 0.08 -4.75
C THR A 195 5.36 0.88 -4.95
N ASN A 196 4.22 0.39 -4.46
CA ASN A 196 2.94 1.10 -4.58
C ASN A 196 2.94 2.43 -3.81
N LEU A 197 3.52 2.48 -2.60
CA LEU A 197 3.66 3.70 -1.81
C LEU A 197 4.57 4.75 -2.47
N ILE A 198 5.55 4.31 -3.28
CA ILE A 198 6.40 5.23 -4.03
C ILE A 198 5.68 5.74 -5.28
N LEU A 199 4.92 4.88 -5.94
CA LEU A 199 4.30 5.21 -7.22
C LEU A 199 3.02 6.03 -7.06
N PHE A 200 2.21 5.74 -6.04
CA PHE A 200 0.86 6.27 -5.81
C PHE A 200 0.72 6.93 -4.44
#